data_72bc603a059c923ff587ecf5a72a101a
#
_entry.id   72bc603a059c923ff587ecf5a72a101a
#
_cell.length_a   1.000
_cell.length_b   1.000
_cell.length_c   1.000
_cell.angle_alpha   90.00
_cell.angle_beta   90.00
_cell.angle_gamma   90.00
#
_symmetry.space_group_name_H-M   'P 1'
#
loop_
_entity.id
_entity.type
_entity.pdbx_description
1 polymer ?
#
loop_
_entity_poly.entity_id
_entity_poly.type
_entity_poly.pdbx_seq_one_letter_code
_entity_poly.pdbx_strand_id
1 'polypeptide(L)'
;MSTKLNVLQVIPKLGYGGAETGCYDIAHFLPENECGSFVATSGGELLKFVKRDKVKILRLPVHSKNPLLMIFNTLALILYIIFFKINIVHARSRAPAWSCYFASLLTRRVFVTTFHGTYNFKSSIKKFYNSIMLRAKLTIAGSNFIF
;
A
#
# COMPACT_ATOMS: atom_id res chain seq x y z
N MET A 1 -17.46 21.10 -7.58
CA MET A 1 -16.47 20.93 -6.50
C MET A 1 -15.61 19.72 -6.84
N SER A 2 -14.32 19.94 -7.01
CA SER A 2 -13.37 18.83 -7.15
C SER A 2 -13.36 18.05 -5.83
N THR A 3 -13.76 16.79 -5.84
CA THR A 3 -13.66 15.94 -4.66
C THR A 3 -12.18 15.65 -4.43
N LYS A 4 -11.68 16.02 -3.28
CA LYS A 4 -10.29 15.77 -2.88
C LYS A 4 -9.97 14.28 -2.98
N LEU A 5 -8.95 13.93 -3.76
CA LEU A 5 -8.50 12.54 -3.90
C LEU A 5 -7.69 12.11 -2.67
N ASN A 6 -8.08 11.05 -2.02
CA ASN A 6 -7.39 10.48 -0.87
C ASN A 6 -6.72 9.16 -1.25
N VAL A 7 -5.41 9.09 -1.05
CA VAL A 7 -4.57 7.94 -1.42
C VAL A 7 -3.99 7.31 -0.16
N LEU A 8 -4.18 6.01 -0.01
CA LEU A 8 -3.57 5.19 1.03
C LEU A 8 -2.49 4.30 0.43
N GLN A 9 -1.25 4.56 0.75
CA GLN A 9 -0.13 3.66 0.46
C GLN A 9 0.05 2.66 1.60
N VAL A 10 0.22 1.38 1.27
CA VAL A 10 0.43 0.31 2.26
C VAL A 10 1.76 -0.37 1.99
N ILE A 11 2.67 -0.28 2.94
CA ILE A 11 4.03 -0.80 2.85
C ILE A 11 4.41 -1.52 4.16
N PRO A 12 5.06 -2.70 4.11
CA PRO A 12 5.41 -3.46 5.31
C PRO A 12 6.21 -2.67 6.32
N LYS A 13 7.26 -2.01 5.84
CA LYS A 13 8.17 -1.20 6.65
C LYS A 13 8.58 0.04 5.87
N LEU A 14 8.62 1.19 6.49
CA LEU A 14 9.09 2.44 5.89
C LEU A 14 10.57 2.67 6.27
N GLY A 15 11.44 1.80 5.72
CA GLY A 15 12.90 1.85 5.91
C GLY A 15 13.62 2.70 4.85
N TYR A 16 14.87 2.38 4.56
CA TYR A 16 15.72 3.14 3.62
C TYR A 16 15.85 2.52 2.22
N GLY A 17 15.11 1.48 1.89
CA GLY A 17 15.12 0.87 0.55
C GLY A 17 14.47 1.76 -0.52
N GLY A 18 14.66 1.42 -1.78
CA GLY A 18 14.09 2.17 -2.91
C GLY A 18 12.56 2.21 -2.92
N ALA A 19 11.91 1.10 -2.54
CA ALA A 19 10.46 1.04 -2.42
C ALA A 19 9.93 1.97 -1.31
N GLU A 20 10.66 2.01 -0.20
CA GLU A 20 10.35 2.80 0.98
C GLU A 20 10.56 4.29 0.73
N THR A 21 11.70 4.64 0.12
CA THR A 21 11.99 6.02 -0.28
C THR A 21 10.94 6.53 -1.28
N GLY A 22 10.60 5.73 -2.28
CA GLY A 22 9.53 6.08 -3.24
C GLY A 22 8.17 6.25 -2.58
N CYS A 23 7.85 5.44 -1.56
CA CYS A 23 6.64 5.62 -0.76
C CYS A 23 6.66 6.95 0.00
N TYR A 24 7.78 7.27 0.64
CA TYR A 24 8.00 8.51 1.36
C TYR A 24 7.84 9.74 0.45
N ASP A 25 8.48 9.72 -0.71
CA ASP A 25 8.43 10.82 -1.68
C ASP A 25 7.00 11.07 -2.18
N ILE A 26 6.29 10.02 -2.58
CA ILE A 26 4.90 10.13 -3.01
C ILE A 26 4.00 10.61 -1.86
N ALA A 27 4.24 10.13 -0.64
CA ALA A 27 3.46 10.56 0.52
C ALA A 27 3.54 12.07 0.77
N HIS A 28 4.69 12.68 0.49
CA HIS A 28 4.86 14.14 0.62
C HIS A 28 4.45 14.91 -0.64
N PHE A 29 4.54 14.30 -1.83
CA PHE A 29 4.07 14.90 -3.09
C PHE A 29 2.55 15.08 -3.13
N LEU A 30 1.79 14.11 -2.62
CA LEU A 30 0.33 14.13 -2.67
C LEU A 30 -0.29 15.38 -2.02
N PRO A 31 0.09 15.80 -0.80
CA PRO A 31 -0.45 17.00 -0.18
C PRO A 31 -0.09 18.29 -0.93
N GLU A 32 1.07 18.33 -1.58
CA GLU A 32 1.49 19.46 -2.41
C GLU A 32 0.62 19.62 -3.67
N ASN A 33 -0.09 18.57 -4.05
CA ASN A 33 -1.03 18.53 -5.17
C ASN A 33 -2.49 18.39 -4.70
N GLU A 34 -2.80 18.91 -3.53
CA GLU A 34 -4.16 18.98 -2.95
C GLU A 34 -4.81 17.60 -2.72
N CYS A 35 -4.01 16.53 -2.68
CA CYS A 35 -4.48 15.18 -2.37
C CYS A 35 -4.30 14.84 -0.90
N GLY A 36 -5.20 14.03 -0.33
CA GLY A 36 -5.01 13.45 0.98
C GLY A 36 -3.98 12.33 0.92
N SER A 37 -3.05 12.31 1.87
CA SER A 37 -1.94 11.36 1.93
C SER A 37 -1.98 10.55 3.21
N PHE A 38 -2.06 9.22 3.04
CA PHE A 38 -2.12 8.24 4.12
C PHE A 38 -1.12 7.13 3.86
N VAL A 39 -0.42 6.68 4.90
CA VAL A 39 0.51 5.55 4.82
C VAL A 39 0.21 4.57 5.94
N ALA A 40 -0.09 3.33 5.60
CA ALA A 40 -0.21 2.23 6.53
C ALA A 40 1.08 1.40 6.52
N THR A 41 1.69 1.22 7.69
CA THR A 41 2.96 0.50 7.84
C THR A 41 3.12 -0.07 9.25
N SER A 42 3.90 -1.12 9.39
CA SER A 42 4.24 -1.66 10.72
C SER A 42 5.32 -0.84 11.44
N GLY A 43 6.03 0.00 10.73
CA GLY A 43 7.11 0.84 11.29
C GLY A 43 8.14 1.24 10.25
N GLY A 44 9.29 1.69 10.72
CA GLY A 44 10.45 1.97 9.88
C GLY A 44 11.16 3.27 10.24
N GLU A 45 12.40 3.36 9.80
CA GLU A 45 13.33 4.44 10.17
C GLU A 45 12.93 5.78 9.57
N LEU A 46 12.33 5.79 8.35
CA LEU A 46 11.87 7.02 7.71
C LEU A 46 10.68 7.67 8.40
N LEU A 47 9.97 6.96 9.29
CA LEU A 47 8.82 7.51 10.00
C LEU A 47 9.15 8.76 10.83
N LYS A 48 10.38 8.88 11.33
CA LYS A 48 10.84 10.06 12.09
C LYS A 48 10.94 11.32 11.24
N PHE A 49 11.06 11.18 9.91
CA PHE A 49 11.13 12.31 8.98
C PHE A 49 9.79 12.68 8.34
N VAL A 50 8.76 11.85 8.53
CA VAL A 50 7.44 12.12 7.94
C VAL A 50 6.81 13.34 8.59
N LYS A 51 6.38 14.29 7.76
CA LYS A 51 5.64 15.48 8.17
C LYS A 51 4.20 15.09 8.54
N ARG A 52 3.95 14.91 9.83
CA ARG A 52 2.68 14.39 10.37
C ARG A 52 1.49 15.36 10.20
N ASP A 53 1.76 16.61 9.96
CA ASP A 53 0.77 17.63 9.59
C ASP A 53 0.24 17.44 8.16
N LYS A 54 1.02 16.80 7.28
CA LYS A 54 0.69 16.57 5.87
C LYS A 54 0.31 15.13 5.55
N VAL A 55 0.95 14.17 6.21
CA VAL A 55 0.80 12.72 5.94
C VAL A 55 0.29 12.02 7.19
N LYS A 56 -0.85 11.34 7.07
CA LYS A 56 -1.39 10.53 8.16
C LYS A 56 -0.81 9.14 8.15
N ILE A 57 -0.20 8.73 9.25
CA ILE A 57 0.39 7.40 9.42
C ILE A 57 -0.56 6.51 10.22
N LEU A 58 -0.82 5.33 9.67
CA LEU A 58 -1.62 4.27 10.28
C LEU A 58 -0.70 3.10 10.63
N ARG A 59 -0.63 2.75 11.91
CA ARG A 59 0.23 1.65 12.37
C ARG A 59 -0.56 0.34 12.35
N LEU A 60 -0.16 -0.55 11.44
CA LEU A 60 -0.77 -1.88 11.27
C LEU A 60 0.31 -2.93 11.01
N PRO A 61 0.14 -4.18 11.48
CA PRO A 61 1.09 -5.27 11.24
C PRO A 61 1.01 -5.82 9.80
N VAL A 62 1.10 -4.93 8.81
CA VAL A 62 0.94 -5.26 7.38
C VAL A 62 2.12 -6.02 6.79
N HIS A 63 3.22 -6.17 7.55
CA HIS A 63 4.37 -6.99 7.17
C HIS A 63 4.09 -8.50 7.34
N SER A 64 3.09 -8.86 8.14
CA SER A 64 2.82 -10.24 8.51
C SER A 64 2.17 -11.04 7.39
N LYS A 65 2.58 -12.30 7.26
CA LYS A 65 1.96 -13.32 6.42
C LYS A 65 1.03 -14.27 7.20
N ASN A 66 0.85 -14.02 8.49
CA ASN A 66 -0.06 -14.78 9.33
C ASN A 66 -1.52 -14.53 8.86
N PRO A 67 -2.29 -15.58 8.52
CA PRO A 67 -3.67 -15.42 8.03
C PRO A 67 -4.59 -14.65 8.99
N LEU A 68 -4.45 -14.84 10.29
CA LEU A 68 -5.26 -14.12 11.29
C LEU A 68 -4.94 -12.62 11.29
N LEU A 69 -3.65 -12.26 11.22
CA LEU A 69 -3.24 -10.86 11.10
C LEU A 69 -3.62 -10.26 9.74
N MET A 70 -3.64 -11.06 8.68
CA MET A 70 -4.12 -10.59 7.38
C MET A 70 -5.63 -10.26 7.41
N ILE A 71 -6.44 -11.08 8.09
CA ILE A 71 -7.86 -10.79 8.32
C ILE A 71 -8.02 -9.51 9.16
N PHE A 72 -7.28 -9.40 10.25
CA PHE A 72 -7.26 -8.19 11.08
C PHE A 72 -6.91 -6.95 10.27
N ASN A 73 -5.83 -7.00 9.48
CA ASN A 73 -5.41 -5.91 8.61
C ASN A 73 -6.50 -5.54 7.60
N THR A 74 -7.16 -6.54 7.01
CA THR A 74 -8.25 -6.31 6.05
C THR A 74 -9.39 -5.54 6.71
N LEU A 75 -9.83 -5.95 7.88
CA LEU A 75 -10.90 -5.27 8.62
C LEU A 75 -10.50 -3.84 9.03
N ALA A 76 -9.27 -3.67 9.53
CA ALA A 76 -8.76 -2.36 9.88
C ALA A 76 -8.66 -1.43 8.66
N LEU A 77 -8.19 -1.94 7.52
CA LEU A 77 -8.12 -1.17 6.27
C LEU A 77 -9.51 -0.77 5.78
N ILE A 78 -10.51 -1.66 5.87
CA ILE A 78 -11.91 -1.32 5.53
C ILE A 78 -12.39 -0.13 6.36
N LEU A 79 -12.17 -0.16 7.67
CA LEU A 79 -12.57 0.94 8.56
C LEU A 79 -11.85 2.24 8.20
N TYR A 80 -10.54 2.20 7.94
CA TYR A 80 -9.78 3.38 7.51
C TYR A 80 -10.24 3.93 6.16
N ILE A 81 -10.51 3.05 5.20
CA ILE A 81 -11.00 3.44 3.87
C ILE A 81 -12.33 4.19 3.99
N ILE A 82 -13.25 3.69 4.81
CA ILE A 82 -14.56 4.32 5.01
C ILE A 82 -14.41 5.62 5.79
N PHE A 83 -13.69 5.61 6.92
CA PHE A 83 -13.58 6.75 7.81
C PHE A 83 -12.86 7.94 7.14
N PHE A 84 -11.74 7.67 6.45
CA PHE A 84 -10.96 8.70 5.78
C PHE A 84 -11.36 8.94 4.32
N LYS A 85 -12.43 8.31 3.84
CA LYS A 85 -12.90 8.43 2.45
C LYS A 85 -11.79 8.19 1.42
N ILE A 86 -11.01 7.12 1.62
CA ILE A 86 -9.92 6.74 0.72
C ILE A 86 -10.50 6.39 -0.67
N ASN A 87 -9.90 6.88 -1.72
CA ASN A 87 -10.28 6.60 -3.10
C ASN A 87 -9.38 5.53 -3.75
N ILE A 88 -8.07 5.58 -3.44
CA ILE A 88 -7.07 4.69 -4.02
C ILE A 88 -6.32 3.99 -2.88
N VAL A 89 -6.24 2.67 -2.95
CA VAL A 89 -5.43 1.82 -2.07
C VAL A 89 -4.26 1.27 -2.87
N HIS A 90 -3.06 1.67 -2.49
CA HIS A 90 -1.83 1.34 -3.20
C HIS A 90 -0.95 0.41 -2.37
N ALA A 91 -0.94 -0.87 -2.72
CA ALA A 91 -0.05 -1.86 -2.11
C ALA A 91 1.33 -1.81 -2.77
N ARG A 92 2.35 -1.58 -1.96
CA ARG A 92 3.74 -1.47 -2.41
C ARG A 92 4.57 -2.73 -2.15
N SER A 93 3.92 -3.80 -1.72
CA SER A 93 4.54 -5.10 -1.50
C SER A 93 3.49 -6.21 -1.47
N ARG A 94 3.93 -7.45 -1.68
CA ARG A 94 3.06 -8.64 -1.68
C ARG A 94 2.39 -8.92 -0.33
N ALA A 95 3.11 -8.70 0.77
CA ALA A 95 2.57 -9.02 2.10
C ALA A 95 1.27 -8.27 2.39
N PRO A 96 1.18 -6.94 2.23
CA PRO A 96 -0.07 -6.23 2.42
C PRO A 96 -1.05 -6.34 1.24
N ALA A 97 -0.60 -6.79 0.07
CA ALA A 97 -1.41 -6.75 -1.16
C ALA A 97 -2.72 -7.56 -1.04
N TRP A 98 -2.72 -8.70 -0.37
CA TRP A 98 -3.93 -9.49 -0.15
C TRP A 98 -4.96 -8.76 0.70
N SER A 99 -4.52 -8.18 1.82
CA SER A 99 -5.41 -7.37 2.69
C SER A 99 -5.93 -6.14 1.96
N CYS A 100 -5.08 -5.45 1.20
CA CYS A 100 -5.47 -4.30 0.37
C CYS A 100 -6.47 -4.68 -0.71
N TYR A 101 -6.26 -5.82 -1.38
CA TYR A 101 -7.16 -6.31 -2.43
C TYR A 101 -8.57 -6.56 -1.88
N PHE A 102 -8.70 -7.34 -0.81
CA PHE A 102 -10.02 -7.62 -0.23
C PHE A 102 -10.67 -6.36 0.35
N ALA A 103 -9.92 -5.50 1.02
CA ALA A 103 -10.44 -4.25 1.54
C ALA A 103 -10.94 -3.33 0.40
N SER A 104 -10.20 -3.23 -0.68
CA SER A 104 -10.58 -2.44 -1.86
C SER A 104 -11.81 -3.02 -2.57
N LEU A 105 -11.86 -4.34 -2.71
CA LEU A 105 -12.98 -5.04 -3.34
C LEU A 105 -14.29 -4.80 -2.56
N LEU A 106 -14.25 -4.98 -1.23
CA LEU A 106 -15.42 -4.83 -0.37
C LEU A 106 -15.90 -3.37 -0.25
N THR A 107 -14.98 -2.42 -0.33
CA THR A 107 -15.28 -0.98 -0.28
C THR A 107 -15.46 -0.34 -1.66
N ARG A 108 -15.30 -1.11 -2.73
CA ARG A 108 -15.36 -0.65 -4.14
C ARG A 108 -14.39 0.50 -4.42
N ARG A 109 -13.16 0.39 -3.91
CA ARG A 109 -12.09 1.38 -4.13
C ARG A 109 -11.10 0.88 -5.18
N VAL A 110 -10.37 1.81 -5.76
CA VAL A 110 -9.34 1.50 -6.76
C VAL A 110 -8.15 0.86 -6.07
N PHE A 111 -7.76 -0.33 -6.52
CA PHE A 111 -6.59 -1.05 -6.04
C PHE A 111 -5.44 -0.89 -7.04
N VAL A 112 -4.29 -0.45 -6.54
CA VAL A 112 -3.06 -0.22 -7.31
C VAL A 112 -1.92 -0.98 -6.65
N THR A 113 -1.01 -1.50 -7.45
CA THR A 113 0.20 -2.19 -6.97
C THR A 113 1.44 -1.64 -7.64
N THR A 114 2.59 -1.73 -6.96
CA THR A 114 3.90 -1.48 -7.55
C THR A 114 4.83 -2.67 -7.32
N PHE A 115 5.43 -3.16 -8.40
CA PHE A 115 6.52 -4.13 -8.35
C PHE A 115 7.85 -3.41 -8.14
N HIS A 116 8.58 -3.79 -7.08
CA HIS A 116 9.90 -3.25 -6.77
C HIS A 116 11.05 -4.24 -6.99
N GLY A 117 10.77 -5.45 -7.44
CA GLY A 117 11.76 -6.48 -7.70
C GLY A 117 11.16 -7.67 -8.44
N THR A 118 12.02 -8.55 -8.93
CA THR A 118 11.61 -9.82 -9.54
C THR A 118 11.24 -10.82 -8.47
N TYR A 119 10.19 -11.57 -8.70
CA TYR A 119 9.70 -12.59 -7.77
C TYR A 119 10.06 -13.98 -8.25
N ASN A 120 10.43 -14.85 -7.31
CA ASN A 120 10.73 -16.25 -7.62
C ASN A 120 9.42 -17.04 -7.77
N PHE A 121 9.25 -17.69 -8.93
CA PHE A 121 8.06 -18.46 -9.29
C PHE A 121 8.29 -19.99 -9.25
N LYS A 122 9.23 -20.47 -8.46
CA LYS A 122 9.62 -21.90 -8.43
C LYS A 122 8.52 -22.87 -7.93
N SER A 123 7.44 -22.40 -7.33
CA SER A 123 6.33 -23.25 -6.88
C SER A 123 4.96 -22.68 -7.24
N SER A 124 3.95 -23.55 -7.42
CA SER A 124 2.57 -23.13 -7.70
C SER A 124 1.97 -22.26 -6.60
N ILE A 125 2.30 -22.54 -5.32
CA ILE A 125 1.85 -21.74 -4.17
C ILE A 125 2.45 -20.35 -4.24
N LYS A 126 3.74 -20.22 -4.57
CA LYS A 126 4.39 -18.90 -4.74
C LYS A 126 3.82 -18.12 -5.92
N LYS A 127 3.52 -18.80 -7.03
CA LYS A 127 2.85 -18.19 -8.19
C LYS A 127 1.50 -17.61 -7.80
N PHE A 128 0.68 -18.40 -7.10
CA PHE A 128 -0.63 -17.95 -6.60
C PHE A 128 -0.49 -16.76 -5.65
N TYR A 129 0.40 -16.83 -4.66
CA TYR A 129 0.64 -15.74 -3.71
C TYR A 129 1.09 -14.45 -4.39
N ASN A 130 1.98 -14.56 -5.38
CA ASN A 130 2.49 -13.43 -6.13
C ASN A 130 1.48 -12.83 -7.12
N SER A 131 0.52 -13.63 -7.60
CA SER A 131 -0.49 -13.21 -8.57
C SER A 131 -1.36 -12.06 -8.10
N ILE A 132 -1.44 -11.84 -6.79
CA ILE A 132 -2.22 -10.74 -6.20
C ILE A 132 -1.77 -9.38 -6.74
N MET A 133 -0.48 -9.23 -7.03
CA MET A 133 0.07 -7.96 -7.54
C MET A 133 -0.47 -7.61 -8.95
N LEU A 134 -0.94 -8.61 -9.70
CA LEU A 134 -1.52 -8.45 -11.04
C LEU A 134 -3.04 -8.28 -11.03
N ARG A 135 -3.69 -8.42 -9.88
CA ARG A 135 -5.15 -8.24 -9.73
C ARG A 135 -5.56 -6.79 -9.51
N ALA A 136 -4.61 -5.87 -9.52
CA ALA A 136 -4.85 -4.44 -9.42
C ALA A 136 -5.45 -3.87 -10.70
N LYS A 137 -6.19 -2.78 -10.58
CA LYS A 137 -6.67 -1.98 -11.73
C LYS A 137 -5.50 -1.36 -12.50
N LEU A 138 -4.44 -1.01 -11.77
CA LEU A 138 -3.18 -0.51 -12.32
C LEU A 138 -2.01 -1.17 -11.58
N THR A 139 -1.09 -1.72 -12.35
CA THR A 139 0.17 -2.28 -11.85
C THR A 139 1.32 -1.45 -12.37
N ILE A 140 2.14 -0.94 -11.46
CA ILE A 140 3.29 -0.09 -11.76
C ILE A 140 4.56 -0.95 -11.69
N ALA A 141 5.40 -0.92 -12.72
CA ALA A 141 6.74 -1.48 -12.69
C ALA A 141 7.73 -0.41 -12.21
N GLY A 142 8.50 -0.71 -11.17
CA GLY A 142 9.43 0.24 -10.55
C GLY A 142 10.66 0.55 -11.42
N SER A 143 10.92 -0.25 -12.46
CA SER A 143 12.00 -0.03 -13.43
C SER A 143 11.73 -0.80 -14.72
N ASN A 144 12.43 -0.43 -15.80
CA ASN A 144 12.37 -1.14 -17.08
C ASN A 144 12.84 -2.61 -16.97
N PHE A 145 13.66 -2.93 -15.99
CA PHE A 145 14.10 -4.30 -15.73
C PHE A 145 12.97 -5.21 -15.19
N ILE A 146 11.96 -4.62 -14.56
CA ILE A 146 10.81 -5.34 -13.98
C ILE A 146 9.67 -5.47 -14.98
N PHE A 147 9.64 -4.61 -15.98
CA PHE A 147 8.64 -4.61 -17.05
C PHE A 147 8.88 -5.77 -18.01
#